data_258be6ceadf77d30a3d0b1a8f9d5b624
#
_entry.id   258be6ceadf77d30a3d0b1a8f9d5b624
#
_cell.length_a   1.000
_cell.length_b   1.000
_cell.length_c   1.000
_cell.angle_alpha   90.00
_cell.angle_beta   90.00
_cell.angle_gamma   90.00
#
_symmetry.space_group_name_H-M   'P 1'
#
loop_
_entity.id
_entity.type
_entity.pdbx_description
1 polymer ?
#
loop_
_entity_poly.entity_id
_entity_poly.type
_entity_poly.pdbx_seq_one_letter_code
_entity_poly.pdbx_strand_id
1 'polypeptide(L)'
;MNFSLQILGAASAMPNSEMNPSAQALTVQGRLFLIDCGEGTQQRMRQMHLSFLKVEAIFISHIHGDHIFGLFGILSTMAMYNRTEVLHIFGPESLGPVLKFYMSYWGEGTNYEIAFHKLDVKGCEEIFATKNCRVSAFPLKHKIECYGFRFDEIRSARQLEKAPARSYAYCSDTMPFPELSDYVRGVDVLYHETTYPVSFADKAAARFHSTTEDAARCAAAAGAGRLLIGHYTSRVRDLSVFAREAAALFPNVTAVRDCDVFEI
;
A
#
# COMPACT_ATOMS: atom_id res chain seq x y z
N MET A 1 -18.92 -10.92 3.68
CA MET A 1 -17.52 -11.23 4.01
C MET A 1 -16.72 -9.99 3.71
N ASN A 2 -15.89 -9.56 4.67
CA ASN A 2 -15.24 -8.25 4.61
C ASN A 2 -13.98 -8.32 3.71
N PHE A 3 -13.95 -7.52 2.66
CA PHE A 3 -12.74 -7.15 1.95
C PHE A 3 -12.75 -5.63 1.88
N SER A 4 -12.02 -4.99 2.79
CA SER A 4 -12.06 -3.54 2.96
C SER A 4 -10.67 -2.96 3.07
N LEU A 5 -10.51 -1.77 2.53
CA LEU A 5 -9.30 -0.96 2.57
C LEU A 5 -9.53 0.26 3.47
N GLN A 6 -8.62 0.49 4.41
CA GLN A 6 -8.55 1.70 5.22
C GLN A 6 -7.30 2.49 4.87
N ILE A 7 -7.45 3.77 4.57
CA ILE A 7 -6.33 4.69 4.30
C ILE A 7 -5.82 5.25 5.63
N LEU A 8 -4.59 4.90 6.00
CA LEU A 8 -3.95 5.36 7.24
C LEU A 8 -3.10 6.60 6.99
N GLY A 9 -2.65 6.80 5.73
CA GLY A 9 -1.90 7.95 5.29
C GLY A 9 -1.91 8.06 3.77
N ALA A 10 -2.17 9.26 3.25
CA ALA A 10 -2.29 9.56 1.82
C ALA A 10 -1.35 10.68 1.34
N ALA A 11 -0.52 11.28 2.22
CA ALA A 11 0.50 12.25 1.85
C ALA A 11 1.78 11.57 1.34
N SER A 12 2.55 12.30 0.54
CA SER A 12 3.94 11.94 0.20
C SER A 12 4.89 12.32 1.35
N ALA A 13 6.18 12.44 1.08
CA ALA A 13 7.25 12.60 2.07
C ALA A 13 7.05 13.67 3.17
N MET A 14 6.24 14.69 2.94
CA MET A 14 5.98 15.73 3.93
C MET A 14 4.58 15.57 4.53
N PRO A 15 4.47 15.08 5.77
CA PRO A 15 3.19 15.05 6.48
C PRO A 15 2.66 16.48 6.69
N ASN A 16 1.37 16.58 6.83
CA ASN A 16 0.72 17.84 7.23
C ASN A 16 -0.29 17.56 8.35
N SER A 17 -0.99 18.60 8.81
CA SER A 17 -1.96 18.45 9.92
C SER A 17 -3.18 17.58 9.60
N GLU A 18 -3.43 17.28 8.33
CA GLU A 18 -4.61 16.55 7.87
C GLU A 18 -4.28 15.13 7.41
N MET A 19 -3.08 14.93 6.84
CA MET A 19 -2.67 13.67 6.22
C MET A 19 -1.28 13.23 6.67
N ASN A 20 -1.17 11.95 7.02
CA ASN A 20 0.07 11.26 7.31
C ASN A 20 0.71 10.72 6.00
N PRO A 21 2.01 10.39 6.02
CA PRO A 21 2.66 9.66 4.94
C PRO A 21 2.05 8.29 4.67
N SER A 22 2.42 7.69 3.54
CA SER A 22 1.83 6.48 2.96
C SER A 22 1.70 5.32 3.94
N ALA A 23 0.47 4.91 4.19
CA ALA A 23 0.15 3.69 4.92
C ALA A 23 -1.29 3.25 4.65
N GLN A 24 -1.51 1.96 4.52
CA GLN A 24 -2.83 1.39 4.31
C GLN A 24 -3.02 0.13 5.15
N ALA A 25 -4.26 -0.14 5.54
CA ALA A 25 -4.67 -1.39 6.17
C ALA A 25 -5.71 -2.09 5.31
N LEU A 26 -5.43 -3.32 4.92
CA LEU A 26 -6.31 -4.15 4.10
C LEU A 26 -6.84 -5.32 4.90
N THR A 27 -8.15 -5.44 5.01
CA THR A 27 -8.81 -6.57 5.66
C THR A 27 -9.40 -7.50 4.62
N VAL A 28 -8.97 -8.77 4.61
CA VAL A 28 -9.49 -9.81 3.72
C VAL A 28 -10.03 -10.97 4.55
N GLN A 29 -11.35 -11.13 4.58
CA GLN A 29 -12.02 -12.20 5.32
C GLN A 29 -11.54 -12.35 6.78
N GLY A 30 -11.34 -11.20 7.47
CA GLY A 30 -10.94 -11.13 8.88
C GLY A 30 -9.43 -11.15 9.13
N ARG A 31 -8.60 -11.26 8.10
CA ARG A 31 -7.14 -11.12 8.16
C ARG A 31 -6.77 -9.68 7.88
N LEU A 32 -5.85 -9.13 8.64
CA LEU A 32 -5.39 -7.75 8.50
C LEU A 32 -3.96 -7.72 7.96
N PHE A 33 -3.77 -6.94 6.90
CA PHE A 33 -2.48 -6.66 6.28
C PHE A 33 -2.18 -5.17 6.35
N LEU A 34 -0.92 -4.80 6.55
CA LEU A 34 -0.47 -3.42 6.37
C LEU A 34 0.32 -3.31 5.06
N ILE A 35 0.14 -2.21 4.36
CA ILE A 35 0.85 -1.87 3.13
C ILE A 35 1.48 -0.52 3.36
N ASP A 36 2.80 -0.49 3.40
CA ASP A 36 3.61 0.61 3.91
C ASP A 36 3.26 1.03 5.35
N CYS A 37 4.17 1.70 6.01
CA CYS A 37 4.04 2.15 7.39
C CYS A 37 4.74 3.49 7.56
N GLY A 38 4.24 4.54 6.93
CA GLY A 38 4.72 5.91 7.12
C GLY A 38 4.52 6.41 8.55
N GLU A 39 5.10 7.55 8.86
CA GLU A 39 4.97 8.18 10.18
C GLU A 39 3.48 8.39 10.53
N GLY A 40 3.09 8.16 11.78
CA GLY A 40 1.70 8.29 12.24
C GLY A 40 0.83 7.05 12.03
N THR A 41 1.28 6.01 11.31
CA THR A 41 0.51 4.78 11.08
C THR A 41 -0.01 4.17 12.38
N GLN A 42 0.81 4.10 13.43
CA GLN A 42 0.45 3.59 14.75
C GLN A 42 -0.74 4.34 15.34
N GLN A 43 -0.70 5.66 15.30
CA GLN A 43 -1.76 6.51 15.84
C GLN A 43 -3.05 6.37 15.03
N ARG A 44 -2.93 6.30 13.72
CA ARG A 44 -4.07 6.15 12.81
C ARG A 44 -4.75 4.79 12.97
N MET A 45 -3.98 3.71 13.15
CA MET A 45 -4.53 2.40 13.49
C MET A 45 -5.37 2.43 14.76
N ARG A 46 -4.88 3.12 15.82
CA ARG A 46 -5.65 3.30 17.08
C ARG A 46 -6.93 4.09 16.85
N GLN A 47 -6.85 5.20 16.10
CA GLN A 47 -8.00 6.04 15.78
C GLN A 47 -9.07 5.27 15.01
N MET A 48 -8.67 4.40 14.10
CA MET A 48 -9.58 3.57 13.29
C MET A 48 -9.91 2.22 13.94
N HIS A 49 -9.55 2.03 15.21
CA HIS A 49 -9.85 0.82 16.01
C HIS A 49 -9.31 -0.48 15.37
N LEU A 50 -8.18 -0.41 14.66
CA LEU A 50 -7.51 -1.57 14.10
C LEU A 50 -6.66 -2.28 15.16
N SER A 51 -6.72 -3.61 15.18
CA SER A 51 -5.98 -4.42 16.16
C SER A 51 -4.57 -4.71 15.65
N PHE A 52 -3.55 -4.27 16.40
CA PHE A 52 -2.14 -4.61 16.11
C PHE A 52 -1.88 -6.11 16.13
N LEU A 53 -2.53 -6.86 17.02
CA LEU A 53 -2.35 -8.30 17.14
C LEU A 53 -2.98 -9.10 15.98
N LYS A 54 -3.91 -8.50 15.23
CA LYS A 54 -4.51 -9.13 14.04
C LYS A 54 -3.72 -8.91 12.76
N VAL A 55 -2.67 -8.09 12.78
CA VAL A 55 -1.80 -7.90 11.62
C VAL A 55 -1.05 -9.20 11.35
N GLU A 56 -1.32 -9.81 10.22
CA GLU A 56 -0.70 -11.08 9.80
C GLU A 56 0.60 -10.85 9.03
N ALA A 57 0.61 -9.85 8.16
CA ALA A 57 1.79 -9.48 7.40
C ALA A 57 1.82 -7.95 7.12
N ILE A 58 3.04 -7.45 6.91
CA ILE A 58 3.34 -6.08 6.50
C ILE A 58 4.10 -6.14 5.18
N PHE A 59 3.65 -5.37 4.20
CA PHE A 59 4.24 -5.28 2.86
C PHE A 59 4.82 -3.88 2.69
N ILE A 60 6.14 -3.78 2.60
CA ILE A 60 6.88 -2.51 2.44
C ILE A 60 7.32 -2.39 0.99
N SER A 61 6.84 -1.34 0.33
CA SER A 61 7.15 -1.09 -1.07
C SER A 61 8.61 -0.72 -1.29
N HIS A 62 9.15 0.18 -0.48
CA HIS A 62 10.54 0.65 -0.51
C HIS A 62 10.93 1.35 0.79
N ILE A 63 12.22 1.70 0.95
CA ILE A 63 12.76 2.21 2.23
C ILE A 63 12.82 3.73 2.36
N HIS A 64 12.13 4.52 1.55
CA HIS A 64 11.99 5.94 1.85
C HIS A 64 11.25 6.13 3.19
N GLY A 65 11.59 7.19 3.92
CA GLY A 65 11.10 7.40 5.29
C GLY A 65 9.59 7.50 5.40
N ASP A 66 8.94 8.11 4.41
CA ASP A 66 7.49 8.26 4.33
C ASP A 66 6.73 6.93 4.09
N HIS A 67 7.45 5.84 3.85
CA HIS A 67 6.88 4.49 3.75
C HIS A 67 7.25 3.57 4.93
N ILE A 68 8.26 3.93 5.76
CA ILE A 68 8.72 3.02 6.82
C ILE A 68 8.87 3.62 8.23
N PHE A 69 8.86 4.94 8.42
CA PHE A 69 9.18 5.51 9.74
C PHE A 69 8.17 5.17 10.84
N GLY A 70 6.93 4.81 10.51
CA GLY A 70 5.95 4.31 11.45
C GLY A 70 6.10 2.83 11.80
N LEU A 71 6.84 2.04 11.01
CA LEU A 71 7.01 0.59 11.20
C LEU A 71 7.55 0.27 12.60
N PHE A 72 8.55 1.00 13.06
CA PHE A 72 9.19 0.75 14.35
C PHE A 72 8.24 0.95 15.54
N GLY A 73 7.37 1.96 15.46
CA GLY A 73 6.31 2.17 16.45
C GLY A 73 5.28 1.01 16.47
N ILE A 74 4.95 0.47 15.30
CA ILE A 74 4.08 -0.71 15.18
C ILE A 74 4.72 -1.92 15.84
N LEU A 75 5.98 -2.23 15.53
CA LEU A 75 6.71 -3.37 16.10
C LEU A 75 6.81 -3.27 17.63
N SER A 76 7.16 -2.09 18.17
CA SER A 76 7.21 -1.83 19.60
C SER A 76 5.84 -2.02 20.26
N THR A 77 4.77 -1.52 19.64
CA THR A 77 3.40 -1.66 20.16
C THR A 77 2.96 -3.12 20.19
N MET A 78 3.28 -3.91 19.17
CA MET A 78 2.99 -5.34 19.14
C MET A 78 3.70 -6.07 20.28
N ALA A 79 4.95 -5.71 20.59
CA ALA A 79 5.68 -6.25 21.74
C ALA A 79 5.00 -5.91 23.08
N MET A 80 4.60 -4.63 23.27
CA MET A 80 3.89 -4.18 24.47
C MET A 80 2.52 -4.86 24.65
N TYR A 81 1.86 -5.27 23.56
CA TYR A 81 0.63 -6.06 23.62
C TYR A 81 0.88 -7.57 23.72
N ASN A 82 2.12 -7.98 24.03
CA ASN A 82 2.51 -9.40 24.19
C ASN A 82 2.13 -10.27 22.98
N ARG A 83 2.41 -9.78 21.77
CA ARG A 83 2.27 -10.59 20.56
C ARG A 83 3.14 -11.84 20.70
N THR A 84 2.64 -13.00 20.32
CA THR A 84 3.37 -14.27 20.27
C THR A 84 3.44 -14.86 18.85
N GLU A 85 2.47 -14.50 18.01
CA GLU A 85 2.39 -14.99 16.63
C GLU A 85 3.48 -14.36 15.76
N VAL A 86 4.05 -15.15 14.85
CA VAL A 86 5.02 -14.67 13.87
C VAL A 86 4.46 -13.48 13.09
N LEU A 87 5.28 -12.44 12.90
CA LEU A 87 4.96 -11.32 12.03
C LEU A 87 5.77 -11.45 10.73
N HIS A 88 5.08 -11.64 9.61
CA HIS A 88 5.71 -11.64 8.30
C HIS A 88 5.91 -10.22 7.80
N ILE A 89 7.14 -9.86 7.38
CA ILE A 89 7.45 -8.58 6.75
C ILE A 89 8.07 -8.84 5.38
N PHE A 90 7.43 -8.34 4.34
CA PHE A 90 7.91 -8.40 2.96
C PHE A 90 8.42 -7.04 2.53
N GLY A 91 9.55 -6.98 1.84
CA GLY A 91 10.12 -5.72 1.38
C GLY A 91 11.43 -5.88 0.63
N PRO A 92 12.01 -4.77 0.14
CA PRO A 92 13.28 -4.78 -0.56
C PRO A 92 14.41 -5.29 0.32
N GLU A 93 15.48 -5.77 -0.29
CA GLU A 93 16.64 -6.31 0.46
C GLU A 93 17.20 -5.31 1.48
N SER A 94 17.20 -4.02 1.11
CA SER A 94 17.69 -2.92 1.94
C SER A 94 16.93 -2.74 3.26
N LEU A 95 15.71 -3.28 3.40
CA LEU A 95 14.96 -3.25 4.66
C LEU A 95 15.54 -4.20 5.72
N GLY A 96 16.16 -5.31 5.32
CA GLY A 96 16.72 -6.31 6.25
C GLY A 96 17.72 -5.73 7.24
N PRO A 97 18.77 -5.01 6.79
CA PRO A 97 19.70 -4.32 7.69
C PRO A 97 19.03 -3.33 8.64
N VAL A 98 18.00 -2.62 8.19
CA VAL A 98 17.24 -1.64 9.00
C VAL A 98 16.47 -2.35 10.12
N LEU A 99 15.80 -3.46 9.83
CA LEU A 99 15.13 -4.29 10.83
C LEU A 99 16.13 -4.88 11.83
N LYS A 100 17.27 -5.38 11.34
CA LYS A 100 18.34 -5.89 12.22
C LYS A 100 18.87 -4.81 13.14
N PHE A 101 19.09 -3.60 12.64
CA PHE A 101 19.52 -2.46 13.44
C PHE A 101 18.46 -2.14 14.51
N TYR A 102 17.17 -2.01 14.14
CA TYR A 102 16.10 -1.78 15.09
C TYR A 102 16.09 -2.85 16.21
N MET A 103 16.13 -4.11 15.85
CA MET A 103 16.10 -5.22 16.83
C MET A 103 17.31 -5.20 17.76
N SER A 104 18.48 -4.74 17.30
CA SER A 104 19.69 -4.71 18.15
C SER A 104 19.62 -3.64 19.23
N TYR A 105 18.82 -2.58 19.06
CA TYR A 105 18.69 -1.49 20.04
C TYR A 105 17.38 -1.48 20.79
N TRP A 106 16.29 -1.88 20.15
CA TRP A 106 14.94 -1.78 20.72
C TRP A 106 14.16 -3.11 20.72
N GLY A 107 14.81 -4.20 20.37
CA GLY A 107 14.20 -5.53 20.34
C GLY A 107 14.03 -6.19 21.71
N GLU A 108 14.52 -5.57 22.79
CA GLU A 108 14.32 -6.08 24.17
C GLU A 108 12.82 -6.17 24.49
N GLY A 109 12.38 -7.31 25.01
CA GLY A 109 10.97 -7.56 25.31
C GLY A 109 10.11 -7.97 24.12
N THR A 110 10.69 -8.10 22.92
CA THR A 110 9.97 -8.66 21.75
C THR A 110 9.87 -10.18 21.92
N ASN A 111 8.65 -10.68 22.18
CA ASN A 111 8.35 -12.09 22.43
C ASN A 111 7.77 -12.80 21.20
N TYR A 112 7.93 -12.24 20.01
CA TYR A 112 7.46 -12.82 18.75
C TYR A 112 8.57 -12.78 17.70
N GLU A 113 8.49 -13.69 16.76
CA GLU A 113 9.41 -13.73 15.61
C GLU A 113 9.00 -12.71 14.55
N ILE A 114 9.99 -11.99 14.00
CA ILE A 114 9.85 -11.19 12.79
C ILE A 114 10.47 -11.98 11.65
N ALA A 115 9.63 -12.58 10.81
CA ALA A 115 10.05 -13.30 9.62
C ALA A 115 10.17 -12.32 8.45
N PHE A 116 11.40 -11.85 8.17
CA PHE A 116 11.66 -10.97 7.03
C PHE A 116 11.80 -11.76 5.74
N HIS A 117 11.03 -11.39 4.73
CA HIS A 117 11.04 -11.96 3.38
C HIS A 117 11.53 -10.91 2.39
N LYS A 118 12.76 -11.04 1.95
CA LYS A 118 13.32 -10.20 0.90
C LYS A 118 12.57 -10.46 -0.42
N LEU A 119 12.17 -9.39 -1.07
CA LEU A 119 11.59 -9.44 -2.42
C LEU A 119 12.69 -9.46 -3.48
N ASP A 120 12.52 -10.26 -4.52
CA ASP A 120 13.35 -10.28 -5.74
C ASP A 120 12.50 -10.80 -6.90
N VAL A 121 11.47 -10.05 -7.25
CA VAL A 121 10.53 -10.41 -8.32
C VAL A 121 10.85 -9.62 -9.59
N LYS A 122 10.65 -10.26 -10.75
CA LYS A 122 10.91 -9.64 -12.07
C LYS A 122 9.62 -9.33 -12.83
N GLY A 123 8.52 -9.87 -12.37
CA GLY A 123 7.16 -9.66 -12.88
C GLY A 123 6.17 -9.66 -11.73
N CYS A 124 4.90 -9.90 -12.03
CA CYS A 124 3.88 -10.08 -11.00
C CYS A 124 3.94 -11.54 -10.50
N GLU A 125 4.55 -11.75 -9.34
CA GLU A 125 4.86 -13.07 -8.78
C GLU A 125 4.26 -13.25 -7.40
N GLU A 126 3.71 -14.45 -7.10
CA GLU A 126 3.17 -14.76 -5.79
C GLU A 126 4.29 -14.80 -4.74
N ILE A 127 4.11 -14.05 -3.65
CA ILE A 127 5.07 -13.94 -2.54
C ILE A 127 4.50 -14.46 -1.21
N PHE A 128 3.18 -14.47 -1.07
CA PHE A 128 2.52 -14.91 0.16
C PHE A 128 1.11 -15.41 -0.14
N ALA A 129 0.70 -16.45 0.55
CA ALA A 129 -0.67 -16.94 0.47
C ALA A 129 -1.21 -17.37 1.83
N THR A 130 -2.48 -17.10 2.03
CA THR A 130 -3.29 -17.65 3.12
C THR A 130 -4.43 -18.46 2.52
N LYS A 131 -5.25 -19.09 3.35
CA LYS A 131 -6.45 -19.79 2.84
C LYS A 131 -7.46 -18.85 2.15
N ASN A 132 -7.38 -17.53 2.38
CA ASN A 132 -8.38 -16.56 1.95
C ASN A 132 -7.85 -15.47 1.02
N CYS A 133 -6.53 -15.36 0.88
CA CYS A 133 -5.90 -14.31 0.10
C CYS A 133 -4.58 -14.80 -0.48
N ARG A 134 -4.36 -14.50 -1.75
CA ARG A 134 -3.06 -14.59 -2.43
C ARG A 134 -2.50 -13.20 -2.57
N VAL A 135 -1.21 -13.03 -2.28
CA VAL A 135 -0.50 -11.76 -2.45
C VAL A 135 0.63 -11.95 -3.45
N SER A 136 0.64 -11.12 -4.47
CA SER A 136 1.73 -11.03 -5.43
C SER A 136 2.44 -9.68 -5.30
N ALA A 137 3.73 -9.65 -5.57
CA ALA A 137 4.51 -8.43 -5.72
C ALA A 137 4.91 -8.25 -7.18
N PHE A 138 5.15 -7.00 -7.58
CA PHE A 138 5.67 -6.65 -8.90
C PHE A 138 6.61 -5.44 -8.80
N PRO A 139 7.65 -5.37 -9.69
CA PRO A 139 8.61 -4.28 -9.65
C PRO A 139 7.99 -2.96 -10.13
N LEU A 140 8.38 -1.86 -9.50
CA LEU A 140 8.06 -0.49 -9.88
C LEU A 140 9.30 0.27 -10.33
N LYS A 141 9.12 1.34 -11.11
CA LYS A 141 10.22 2.17 -11.63
C LYS A 141 10.40 3.42 -10.78
N HIS A 142 11.17 3.30 -9.72
CA HIS A 142 11.52 4.39 -8.81
C HIS A 142 13.05 4.55 -8.68
N LYS A 143 13.52 5.56 -7.91
CA LYS A 143 14.95 5.83 -7.69
C LYS A 143 15.70 4.73 -6.98
N ILE A 144 14.99 4.01 -6.12
CA ILE A 144 15.49 2.86 -5.36
C ILE A 144 14.59 1.67 -5.64
N GLU A 145 15.02 0.49 -5.25
CA GLU A 145 14.25 -0.73 -5.34
C GLU A 145 12.86 -0.51 -4.72
N CYS A 146 11.82 -0.71 -5.54
CA CYS A 146 10.44 -0.43 -5.17
C CYS A 146 9.49 -1.47 -5.77
N TYR A 147 8.48 -1.84 -5.00
CA TYR A 147 7.50 -2.86 -5.37
C TYR A 147 6.07 -2.37 -5.19
N GLY A 148 5.18 -2.84 -6.08
CA GLY A 148 3.74 -2.81 -5.89
C GLY A 148 3.24 -4.17 -5.41
N PHE A 149 2.00 -4.21 -4.93
CA PHE A 149 1.40 -5.43 -4.38
C PHE A 149 0.01 -5.64 -4.95
N ARG A 150 -0.34 -6.90 -5.23
CA ARG A 150 -1.66 -7.32 -5.66
C ARG A 150 -2.21 -8.35 -4.69
N PHE A 151 -3.46 -8.16 -4.26
CA PHE A 151 -4.19 -9.01 -3.33
C PHE A 151 -5.40 -9.59 -4.04
N ASP A 152 -5.41 -10.89 -4.23
CA ASP A 152 -6.52 -11.61 -4.84
C ASP A 152 -7.23 -12.45 -3.76
N GLU A 153 -8.53 -12.21 -3.57
CA GLU A 153 -9.35 -12.97 -2.63
C GLU A 153 -9.50 -14.42 -3.08
N ILE A 154 -9.28 -15.36 -2.19
CA ILE A 154 -9.54 -16.77 -2.43
C ILE A 154 -10.89 -17.12 -1.82
N ARG A 155 -11.82 -17.62 -2.65
CA ARG A 155 -13.15 -18.05 -2.25
C ARG A 155 -13.36 -19.55 -2.50
N SER A 156 -14.08 -20.22 -1.58
CA SER A 156 -14.56 -21.57 -1.82
C SER A 156 -15.65 -21.60 -2.90
N ALA A 157 -15.92 -22.76 -3.51
CA ALA A 157 -16.96 -22.92 -4.51
C ALA A 157 -18.32 -22.36 -4.02
N ARG A 158 -18.73 -22.67 -2.79
CA ARG A 158 -19.97 -22.16 -2.18
C ARG A 158 -20.00 -20.63 -2.02
N GLN A 159 -18.83 -19.99 -1.87
CA GLN A 159 -18.72 -18.53 -1.78
C GLN A 159 -18.80 -17.89 -3.17
N LEU A 160 -18.20 -18.52 -4.19
CA LEU A 160 -18.26 -18.08 -5.58
C LEU A 160 -19.67 -18.13 -6.17
N GLU A 161 -20.52 -19.07 -5.73
CA GLU A 161 -21.94 -19.09 -6.08
C GLU A 161 -22.69 -17.83 -5.64
N LYS A 162 -22.22 -17.14 -4.59
CA LYS A 162 -22.88 -15.96 -4.02
C LYS A 162 -22.34 -14.64 -4.56
N ALA A 163 -21.05 -14.57 -4.81
CA ALA A 163 -20.39 -13.38 -5.33
C ALA A 163 -18.99 -13.74 -5.89
N PRO A 164 -18.48 -13.05 -6.90
CA PRO A 164 -17.13 -13.26 -7.44
C PRO A 164 -16.05 -12.99 -6.38
N ALA A 165 -14.87 -13.55 -6.59
CA ALA A 165 -13.69 -13.17 -5.85
C ALA A 165 -13.30 -11.72 -6.22
N ARG A 166 -12.72 -11.00 -5.27
CA ARG A 166 -12.37 -9.58 -5.41
C ARG A 166 -10.87 -9.40 -5.36
N SER A 167 -10.40 -8.31 -5.92
CA SER A 167 -8.98 -8.02 -6.05
C SER A 167 -8.65 -6.55 -5.80
N TYR A 168 -7.50 -6.33 -5.18
CA TYR A 168 -6.95 -5.00 -4.91
C TYR A 168 -5.50 -4.96 -5.35
N ALA A 169 -5.06 -3.85 -5.97
CA ALA A 169 -3.65 -3.61 -6.25
C ALA A 169 -3.21 -2.24 -5.71
N TYR A 170 -1.98 -2.21 -5.20
CA TYR A 170 -1.30 -1.03 -4.69
C TYR A 170 -0.06 -0.73 -5.55
N CYS A 171 -0.11 0.35 -6.31
CA CYS A 171 1.04 0.94 -6.98
C CYS A 171 1.60 2.06 -6.12
N SER A 172 2.76 1.81 -5.51
CA SER A 172 3.53 2.79 -4.76
C SER A 172 4.28 3.72 -5.73
N ASP A 173 5.32 4.40 -5.25
CA ASP A 173 6.12 5.37 -5.99
C ASP A 173 6.67 4.80 -7.29
N THR A 174 6.30 5.39 -8.40
CA THR A 174 6.72 4.91 -9.73
C THR A 174 6.55 5.96 -10.80
N MET A 175 7.48 6.02 -11.75
CA MET A 175 7.18 6.63 -13.05
C MET A 175 6.34 5.67 -13.90
N PRO A 176 5.56 6.17 -14.88
CA PRO A 176 4.77 5.32 -15.76
C PRO A 176 5.66 4.44 -16.65
N PHE A 177 5.22 3.18 -16.89
CA PHE A 177 5.85 2.25 -17.80
C PHE A 177 4.82 1.25 -18.34
N PRO A 178 5.02 0.69 -19.55
CA PRO A 178 3.98 -0.09 -20.25
C PRO A 178 3.51 -1.34 -19.50
N GLU A 179 4.43 -2.07 -18.87
CA GLU A 179 4.15 -3.35 -18.22
C GLU A 179 3.30 -3.22 -16.95
N LEU A 180 3.22 -2.01 -16.37
CA LEU A 180 2.50 -1.78 -15.11
C LEU A 180 1.01 -2.16 -15.23
N SER A 181 0.37 -1.79 -16.34
CA SER A 181 -1.04 -2.13 -16.57
C SER A 181 -1.30 -3.64 -16.66
N ASP A 182 -0.29 -4.42 -17.09
CA ASP A 182 -0.40 -5.89 -17.15
C ASP A 182 -0.35 -6.50 -15.74
N TYR A 183 0.49 -5.97 -14.84
CA TYR A 183 0.60 -6.45 -13.46
C TYR A 183 -0.68 -6.25 -12.66
N VAL A 184 -1.40 -5.19 -12.94
CA VAL A 184 -2.65 -4.84 -12.23
C VAL A 184 -3.91 -5.11 -13.06
N ARG A 185 -3.80 -5.90 -14.13
CA ARG A 185 -4.89 -6.18 -15.07
C ARG A 185 -6.13 -6.72 -14.34
N GLY A 186 -7.29 -6.11 -14.63
CA GLY A 186 -8.61 -6.57 -14.22
C GLY A 186 -8.87 -6.53 -12.71
N VAL A 187 -8.11 -5.74 -11.94
CA VAL A 187 -8.40 -5.61 -10.50
C VAL A 187 -9.68 -4.82 -10.26
N ASP A 188 -10.43 -5.19 -9.22
CA ASP A 188 -11.65 -4.46 -8.85
C ASP A 188 -11.32 -3.06 -8.37
N VAL A 189 -10.26 -2.91 -7.58
CA VAL A 189 -9.77 -1.60 -7.10
C VAL A 189 -8.27 -1.50 -7.29
N LEU A 190 -7.84 -0.44 -7.99
CA LEU A 190 -6.45 -0.05 -8.13
C LEU A 190 -6.18 1.20 -7.27
N TYR A 191 -5.24 1.14 -6.34
CA TYR A 191 -4.61 2.34 -5.79
C TYR A 191 -3.35 2.67 -6.58
N HIS A 192 -3.20 3.91 -7.00
CA HIS A 192 -2.01 4.38 -7.72
C HIS A 192 -1.53 5.71 -7.15
N GLU A 193 -0.21 5.83 -6.94
CA GLU A 193 0.37 7.11 -6.56
C GLU A 193 0.08 8.18 -7.61
N THR A 194 -0.17 9.38 -7.16
CA THR A 194 -0.33 10.58 -7.98
C THR A 194 0.32 11.75 -7.28
N THR A 195 1.64 11.66 -7.12
CA THR A 195 2.39 12.67 -6.37
C THR A 195 2.19 14.05 -6.97
N TYR A 196 1.97 14.13 -8.27
CA TYR A 196 1.86 15.40 -8.97
C TYR A 196 0.62 15.50 -9.87
N PRO A 197 -0.05 16.67 -9.92
CA PRO A 197 -0.99 16.97 -10.99
C PRO A 197 -0.23 17.18 -12.31
N VAL A 198 -0.94 17.15 -13.44
CA VAL A 198 -0.36 17.27 -14.81
C VAL A 198 0.53 18.50 -14.98
N SER A 199 0.16 19.61 -14.35
CA SER A 199 0.95 20.86 -14.38
C SER A 199 2.38 20.72 -13.83
N PHE A 200 2.71 19.62 -13.17
CA PHE A 200 4.03 19.29 -12.64
C PHE A 200 4.65 18.03 -13.30
N ALA A 201 4.26 17.68 -14.52
CA ALA A 201 4.71 16.48 -15.23
C ALA A 201 6.25 16.36 -15.31
N ASP A 202 6.95 17.44 -15.64
CA ASP A 202 8.42 17.46 -15.70
C ASP A 202 9.04 17.09 -14.33
N LYS A 203 8.39 17.54 -13.24
CA LYS A 203 8.84 17.26 -11.89
C LYS A 203 8.54 15.81 -11.49
N ALA A 204 7.41 15.28 -11.91
CA ALA A 204 7.05 13.87 -11.75
C ALA A 204 8.11 12.99 -12.41
N ALA A 205 8.40 13.21 -13.68
CA ALA A 205 9.42 12.47 -14.42
C ALA A 205 10.82 12.56 -13.77
N ALA A 206 11.26 13.78 -13.39
CA ALA A 206 12.56 13.99 -12.76
C ALA A 206 12.69 13.33 -11.36
N ARG A 207 11.58 13.00 -10.73
CA ARG A 207 11.52 12.40 -9.38
C ARG A 207 11.10 10.94 -9.39
N PHE A 208 10.85 10.35 -10.58
CA PHE A 208 10.36 8.98 -10.75
C PHE A 208 8.99 8.76 -10.09
N HIS A 209 8.09 9.70 -10.33
CA HIS A 209 6.70 9.65 -9.87
C HIS A 209 5.73 9.78 -11.04
N SER A 210 4.47 9.51 -10.76
CA SER A 210 3.37 9.61 -11.71
C SER A 210 2.57 10.91 -11.53
N THR A 211 1.96 11.33 -12.61
CA THR A 211 0.89 12.34 -12.61
C THR A 211 -0.48 11.70 -12.47
N THR A 212 -1.50 12.53 -12.26
CA THR A 212 -2.91 12.14 -12.28
C THR A 212 -3.32 11.46 -13.59
N GLU A 213 -2.83 11.96 -14.73
CA GLU A 213 -3.05 11.33 -16.04
C GLU A 213 -2.40 9.96 -16.17
N ASP A 214 -1.18 9.80 -15.67
CA ASP A 214 -0.46 8.52 -15.74
C ASP A 214 -1.22 7.43 -14.99
N ALA A 215 -1.69 7.74 -13.76
CA ALA A 215 -2.49 6.83 -12.96
C ALA A 215 -3.83 6.47 -13.65
N ALA A 216 -4.52 7.45 -14.22
CA ALA A 216 -5.77 7.23 -14.93
C ALA A 216 -5.59 6.41 -16.20
N ARG A 217 -4.51 6.64 -16.98
CA ARG A 217 -4.15 5.83 -18.16
C ARG A 217 -3.81 4.40 -17.77
N CYS A 218 -3.06 4.20 -16.69
CA CYS A 218 -2.75 2.87 -16.15
C CYS A 218 -4.04 2.12 -15.79
N ALA A 219 -4.96 2.75 -15.04
CA ALA A 219 -6.24 2.17 -14.64
C ALA A 219 -7.10 1.77 -15.86
N ALA A 220 -7.18 2.65 -16.87
CA ALA A 220 -7.92 2.39 -18.09
C ALA A 220 -7.30 1.22 -18.89
N ALA A 221 -5.99 1.21 -19.09
CA ALA A 221 -5.28 0.14 -19.81
C ALA A 221 -5.38 -1.21 -19.07
N ALA A 222 -5.36 -1.20 -17.74
CA ALA A 222 -5.53 -2.39 -16.92
C ALA A 222 -6.98 -2.91 -16.90
N GLY A 223 -7.97 -2.12 -17.29
CA GLY A 223 -9.39 -2.45 -17.12
C GLY A 223 -9.78 -2.55 -15.64
N ALA A 224 -9.23 -1.68 -14.78
CA ALA A 224 -9.56 -1.64 -13.37
C ALA A 224 -11.03 -1.25 -13.14
N GLY A 225 -11.67 -1.79 -12.11
CA GLY A 225 -13.06 -1.44 -11.79
C GLY A 225 -13.18 -0.05 -11.18
N ARG A 226 -12.25 0.34 -10.30
CA ARG A 226 -12.18 1.63 -9.61
C ARG A 226 -10.73 2.04 -9.43
N LEU A 227 -10.47 3.35 -9.56
CA LEU A 227 -9.18 3.95 -9.26
C LEU A 227 -9.24 4.74 -7.94
N LEU A 228 -8.33 4.46 -7.04
CA LEU A 228 -8.04 5.27 -5.87
C LEU A 228 -6.70 5.97 -6.10
N ILE A 229 -6.64 7.27 -5.87
CA ILE A 229 -5.41 8.05 -6.05
C ILE A 229 -4.99 8.69 -4.72
N GLY A 230 -3.68 8.72 -4.47
CA GLY A 230 -3.10 9.26 -3.25
C GLY A 230 -1.62 9.60 -3.41
N HIS A 231 -0.89 9.72 -2.30
CA HIS A 231 0.53 10.10 -2.25
C HIS A 231 0.76 11.53 -2.77
N TYR A 232 -0.04 12.48 -2.26
CA TYR A 232 -0.04 13.84 -2.79
C TYR A 232 1.14 14.68 -2.32
N THR A 233 1.70 15.46 -3.26
CA THR A 233 2.67 16.50 -2.90
C THR A 233 2.05 17.58 -2.02
N SER A 234 2.74 17.99 -0.96
CA SER A 234 2.34 19.11 -0.10
C SER A 234 2.28 20.47 -0.80
N ARG A 235 2.76 20.55 -2.05
CA ARG A 235 2.76 21.78 -2.86
C ARG A 235 1.37 22.16 -3.39
N VAL A 236 0.46 21.19 -3.48
CA VAL A 236 -0.92 21.38 -3.97
C VAL A 236 -1.88 21.01 -2.84
N ARG A 237 -2.55 22.02 -2.29
CA ARG A 237 -3.48 21.83 -1.17
C ARG A 237 -4.88 21.40 -1.61
N ASP A 238 -5.27 21.82 -2.82
CA ASP A 238 -6.60 21.48 -3.35
C ASP A 238 -6.60 20.12 -4.02
N LEU A 239 -6.98 19.08 -3.29
CA LEU A 239 -7.08 17.72 -3.81
C LEU A 239 -8.13 17.55 -4.91
N SER A 240 -9.05 18.50 -5.09
CA SER A 240 -10.03 18.44 -6.18
C SER A 240 -9.38 18.53 -7.56
N VAL A 241 -8.18 19.12 -7.66
CA VAL A 241 -7.40 19.17 -8.90
C VAL A 241 -7.05 17.74 -9.33
N PHE A 242 -6.53 16.93 -8.41
CA PHE A 242 -6.15 15.53 -8.69
C PHE A 242 -7.35 14.71 -9.16
N ALA A 243 -8.48 14.80 -8.44
CA ALA A 243 -9.69 14.08 -8.80
C ALA A 243 -10.23 14.49 -10.19
N ARG A 244 -10.28 15.80 -10.49
CA ARG A 244 -10.79 16.29 -11.78
C ARG A 244 -9.92 15.87 -12.97
N GLU A 245 -8.59 15.97 -12.83
CA GLU A 245 -7.66 15.57 -13.90
C GLU A 245 -7.77 14.07 -14.19
N ALA A 246 -7.75 13.23 -13.15
CA ALA A 246 -7.87 11.78 -13.32
C ALA A 246 -9.24 11.37 -13.86
N ALA A 247 -10.33 12.00 -13.41
CA ALA A 247 -11.70 11.71 -13.85
C ALA A 247 -11.94 11.97 -15.34
N ALA A 248 -11.17 12.86 -15.96
CA ALA A 248 -11.24 13.13 -17.39
C ALA A 248 -10.87 11.90 -18.26
N LEU A 249 -10.05 11.01 -17.73
CA LEU A 249 -9.59 9.79 -18.43
C LEU A 249 -10.16 8.50 -17.82
N PHE A 250 -10.43 8.50 -16.52
CA PHE A 250 -10.99 7.35 -15.79
C PHE A 250 -12.07 7.85 -14.81
N PRO A 251 -13.36 7.87 -15.22
CA PRO A 251 -14.44 8.50 -14.43
C PRO A 251 -14.66 7.89 -13.03
N ASN A 252 -14.42 6.57 -12.86
CA ASN A 252 -14.59 5.89 -11.56
C ASN A 252 -13.35 6.07 -10.68
N VAL A 253 -12.99 7.31 -10.38
CA VAL A 253 -11.82 7.65 -9.56
C VAL A 253 -12.22 8.35 -8.26
N THR A 254 -11.43 8.11 -7.21
CA THR A 254 -11.54 8.79 -5.91
C THR A 254 -10.18 9.27 -5.45
N ALA A 255 -10.03 10.56 -5.17
CA ALA A 255 -8.88 11.10 -4.44
C ALA A 255 -9.06 10.80 -2.95
N VAL A 256 -8.23 9.90 -2.42
CA VAL A 256 -8.38 9.42 -1.05
C VAL A 256 -7.84 10.40 -0.02
N ARG A 257 -8.35 10.27 1.20
CA ARG A 257 -7.87 10.97 2.40
C ARG A 257 -7.61 9.98 3.51
N ASP A 258 -6.87 10.43 4.50
CA ASP A 258 -6.69 9.67 5.74
C ASP A 258 -8.05 9.37 6.37
N CYS A 259 -8.19 8.19 6.95
CA CYS A 259 -9.40 7.62 7.52
C CYS A 259 -10.50 7.22 6.52
N ASP A 260 -10.31 7.39 5.22
CA ASP A 260 -11.24 6.81 4.25
C ASP A 260 -11.30 5.29 4.36
N VAL A 261 -12.51 4.74 4.16
CA VAL A 261 -12.78 3.30 4.18
C VAL A 261 -13.50 2.92 2.90
N PHE A 262 -12.98 1.92 2.21
CA PHE A 262 -13.54 1.40 0.98
C PHE A 262 -13.84 -0.09 1.12
N GLU A 263 -15.06 -0.51 0.77
CA GLU A 263 -15.34 -1.91 0.49
C GLU A 263 -14.89 -2.22 -0.95
N ILE A 264 -14.19 -3.34 -1.10
CA ILE A 264 -13.68 -3.85 -2.38
C ILE A 264 -14.71 -4.81 -2.98
#